data_2fe68190786a634203fbb1b47b67cd4d
#
_entry.id   2fe68190786a634203fbb1b47b67cd4d
#
_cell.length_a   1.000
_cell.length_b   1.000
_cell.length_c   1.000
_cell.angle_alpha   90.00
_cell.angle_beta   90.00
_cell.angle_gamma   90.00
#
_symmetry.space_group_name_H-M   'P 1'
#
loop_
_entity.id
_entity.type
_entity.pdbx_description
1 polymer ?
#
loop_
_entity_poly.entity_id
_entity_poly.type
_entity_poly.pdbx_seq_one_letter_code
_entity_poly.pdbx_strand_id
1 'polypeptide(L)'
;VLDVGEREDGRRRQHTETLDTLTAARERVSEIRADVKRGTYNAPDRTTFEALCARWLESRRDVREITLNGYRTVLKPVRARMGSRKAQGLGRSDVEALVTWLATEAGRTGKGVSHRTIVFTLGAVRQVLAYGVSEGLLSVNVADGVRAPRKTRADVRTVTVWEPSDLLRFRATADTDDWAAGWRLTLSGLRRSEVLGLRWTAVDLTEGAVTVEAGRVALDGKRTTTDDPKSAASWRTVPVESMHTGTVALLKSLKARQAADRLASGSAYEESGYVLVDAMGRPVRPEAFSDRFADLCAEADVPATRLHDVRHTVATLLHRSGVAPADAAGLLGHTVAVHLSTYVTSTERGAQTAATALGEALAAVR
;
A
#
# COMPACT_ATOMS: atom_id res chain seq x y z
N VAL A 1 48.76 7.27 13.92
CA VAL A 1 48.36 7.41 12.52
C VAL A 1 48.59 6.07 11.82
N LEU A 2 47.56 5.55 11.16
CA LEU A 2 47.62 4.29 10.43
C LEU A 2 47.16 4.50 8.98
N ASP A 3 47.91 3.92 8.03
CA ASP A 3 47.48 3.85 6.63
C ASP A 3 46.35 2.77 6.47
N VAL A 4 45.25 3.19 5.90
CA VAL A 4 44.05 2.33 5.76
C VAL A 4 43.60 2.17 4.30
N GLY A 5 44.53 2.46 3.35
CA GLY A 5 44.34 2.33 1.91
C GLY A 5 44.44 3.65 1.14
N GLU A 6 43.92 3.66 -0.08
CA GLU A 6 43.97 4.84 -0.97
C GLU A 6 42.53 5.42 -1.14
N ARG A 7 42.48 6.73 -1.41
CA ARG A 7 41.27 7.42 -1.84
C ARG A 7 41.10 7.27 -3.36
N GLU A 8 39.93 7.58 -3.87
CA GLU A 8 39.65 7.60 -5.32
C GLU A 8 40.59 8.56 -6.09
N ASP A 9 41.13 9.57 -5.41
CA ASP A 9 42.11 10.53 -5.96
C ASP A 9 43.57 10.04 -5.91
N GLY A 10 43.82 8.79 -5.55
CA GLY A 10 45.15 8.18 -5.44
C GLY A 10 45.93 8.59 -4.19
N ARG A 11 45.36 9.39 -3.29
CA ARG A 11 46.04 9.79 -2.05
C ARG A 11 45.84 8.74 -0.97
N ARG A 12 46.88 8.59 -0.12
CA ARG A 12 46.78 7.69 1.05
C ARG A 12 45.65 8.11 1.98
N ARG A 13 44.84 7.14 2.38
CA ARG A 13 43.83 7.33 3.39
C ARG A 13 44.40 6.97 4.76
N GLN A 14 44.49 7.94 5.65
CA GLN A 14 45.09 7.76 6.97
C GLN A 14 44.01 7.83 8.05
N HIS A 15 44.06 6.91 9.00
CA HIS A 15 43.30 6.95 10.25
C HIS A 15 44.16 7.53 11.36
N THR A 16 43.67 8.54 12.05
CA THR A 16 44.32 9.17 13.21
C THR A 16 43.43 9.10 14.41
N GLU A 17 43.91 8.48 15.46
CA GLU A 17 43.19 8.36 16.75
C GLU A 17 44.20 8.56 17.88
N THR A 18 43.80 9.25 18.97
CA THR A 18 44.62 9.45 20.17
C THR A 18 44.10 8.54 21.27
N LEU A 19 45.00 7.77 21.88
CA LEU A 19 44.64 6.81 22.93
C LEU A 19 45.55 7.03 24.14
N ASP A 20 45.05 6.75 25.33
CA ASP A 20 45.69 7.08 26.58
C ASP A 20 46.89 6.18 26.90
N THR A 21 46.99 4.98 26.33
CA THR A 21 48.06 4.03 26.58
C THR A 21 48.59 3.42 25.29
N LEU A 22 49.90 3.06 25.33
CA LEU A 22 50.58 2.40 24.21
C LEU A 22 49.94 1.00 23.92
N THR A 23 49.50 0.31 24.95
CA THR A 23 48.85 -1.01 24.83
C THR A 23 47.54 -0.88 24.06
N ALA A 24 46.69 0.03 24.49
CA ALA A 24 45.42 0.31 23.77
C ALA A 24 45.66 0.74 22.31
N ALA A 25 46.71 1.53 22.06
CA ALA A 25 47.08 1.94 20.71
C ALA A 25 47.51 0.75 19.83
N ARG A 26 48.27 -0.20 20.37
CA ARG A 26 48.69 -1.41 19.63
C ARG A 26 47.52 -2.33 19.34
N GLU A 27 46.64 -2.55 20.30
CA GLU A 27 45.43 -3.34 20.12
C GLU A 27 44.54 -2.70 19.03
N ARG A 28 44.32 -1.41 19.10
CA ARG A 28 43.54 -0.66 18.12
C ARG A 28 44.11 -0.72 16.70
N VAL A 29 45.42 -0.61 16.56
CA VAL A 29 46.13 -0.78 15.27
C VAL A 29 45.92 -2.19 14.72
N SER A 30 45.97 -3.23 15.59
CA SER A 30 45.74 -4.62 15.17
C SER A 30 44.32 -4.83 14.68
N GLU A 31 43.32 -4.30 15.40
CA GLU A 31 41.91 -4.34 14.99
C GLU A 31 41.67 -3.68 13.63
N ILE A 32 42.17 -2.42 13.47
CA ILE A 32 41.98 -1.67 12.22
C ILE A 32 42.63 -2.42 11.04
N ARG A 33 43.87 -2.97 11.23
CA ARG A 33 44.53 -3.77 10.20
C ARG A 33 43.75 -5.02 9.82
N ALA A 34 43.18 -5.70 10.82
CA ALA A 34 42.30 -6.85 10.58
C ALA A 34 41.05 -6.47 9.81
N ASP A 35 40.45 -5.32 10.13
CA ASP A 35 39.26 -4.81 9.43
C ASP A 35 39.57 -4.41 7.98
N VAL A 36 40.72 -3.73 7.77
CA VAL A 36 41.19 -3.38 6.42
C VAL A 36 41.43 -4.65 5.59
N LYS A 37 42.08 -5.68 6.18
CA LYS A 37 42.33 -6.96 5.50
C LYS A 37 41.05 -7.71 5.16
N ARG A 38 39.99 -7.61 6.00
CA ARG A 38 38.68 -8.18 5.76
C ARG A 38 37.79 -7.34 4.83
N GLY A 39 38.23 -6.13 4.45
CA GLY A 39 37.41 -5.20 3.67
C GLY A 39 36.24 -4.59 4.47
N THR A 40 36.26 -4.69 5.79
CA THR A 40 35.20 -4.21 6.70
C THR A 40 35.56 -2.89 7.40
N TYR A 41 36.72 -2.32 7.09
CA TYR A 41 37.14 -1.05 7.68
C TYR A 41 36.33 0.11 7.12
N ASN A 42 35.63 0.83 8.00
CA ASN A 42 35.01 2.12 7.71
C ASN A 42 35.70 3.23 8.50
N ALA A 43 36.06 4.30 7.80
CA ALA A 43 36.59 5.48 8.48
C ALA A 43 35.52 6.06 9.44
N PRO A 44 35.93 6.63 10.59
CA PRO A 44 35.02 7.35 11.46
C PRO A 44 34.23 8.40 10.67
N ASP A 45 32.94 8.30 10.71
CA ASP A 45 32.00 9.21 10.05
C ASP A 45 31.04 9.83 11.06
N ARG A 46 30.69 11.11 10.83
CA ARG A 46 29.76 11.85 11.73
C ARG A 46 28.33 11.84 11.23
N THR A 47 28.05 11.15 10.12
CA THR A 47 26.71 11.07 9.56
C THR A 47 25.73 10.54 10.59
N THR A 48 24.69 11.31 10.86
CA THR A 48 23.62 10.92 11.75
C THR A 48 22.67 9.97 11.04
N PHE A 49 21.88 9.21 11.81
CA PHE A 49 20.85 8.35 11.22
C PHE A 49 19.80 9.18 10.46
N GLU A 50 19.50 10.40 10.92
CA GLU A 50 18.65 11.36 10.21
C GLU A 50 19.20 11.68 8.81
N ALA A 51 20.49 12.03 8.72
CA ALA A 51 21.13 12.35 7.45
C ALA A 51 21.20 11.12 6.53
N LEU A 52 21.41 9.93 7.09
CA LEU A 52 21.39 8.68 6.33
C LEU A 52 19.99 8.39 5.77
N CYS A 53 18.93 8.57 6.58
CA CYS A 53 17.54 8.44 6.12
C CYS A 53 17.22 9.43 4.98
N ALA A 54 17.66 10.69 5.09
CA ALA A 54 17.43 11.70 4.07
C ALA A 54 18.10 11.30 2.75
N ARG A 55 19.38 10.95 2.75
CA ARG A 55 20.12 10.49 1.58
C ARG A 55 19.47 9.26 0.93
N TRP A 56 19.06 8.27 1.75
CA TRP A 56 18.38 7.10 1.23
C TRP A 56 17.04 7.44 0.58
N LEU A 57 16.21 8.31 1.18
CA LEU A 57 14.95 8.74 0.59
C LEU A 57 15.16 9.48 -0.74
N GLU A 58 16.21 10.28 -0.86
CA GLU A 58 16.57 11.01 -2.09
C GLU A 58 17.08 10.06 -3.18
N SER A 59 17.77 8.97 -2.81
CA SER A 59 18.26 7.96 -3.75
C SER A 59 17.16 7.11 -4.36
N ARG A 60 15.94 7.08 -3.76
CA ARG A 60 14.82 6.23 -4.21
C ARG A 60 14.09 6.82 -5.42
N ARG A 61 14.73 6.70 -6.60
CA ARG A 61 14.16 7.11 -7.89
C ARG A 61 13.36 5.99 -8.58
N ASP A 62 13.47 4.78 -8.08
CA ASP A 62 12.95 3.52 -8.60
C ASP A 62 11.54 3.18 -8.07
N VAL A 63 11.01 3.99 -7.15
CA VAL A 63 9.70 3.73 -6.50
C VAL A 63 8.69 4.82 -6.81
N ARG A 64 7.40 4.45 -6.79
CA ARG A 64 6.30 5.40 -6.96
C ARG A 64 6.22 6.38 -5.79
N GLU A 65 5.75 7.60 -6.05
CA GLU A 65 5.60 8.65 -5.03
C GLU A 65 4.78 8.18 -3.81
N ILE A 66 3.74 7.38 -4.02
CA ILE A 66 2.95 6.80 -2.92
C ILE A 66 3.78 5.86 -2.04
N THR A 67 4.71 5.10 -2.63
CA THR A 67 5.62 4.22 -1.88
C THR A 67 6.64 5.05 -1.10
N LEU A 68 7.20 6.08 -1.74
CA LEU A 68 8.13 7.01 -1.11
C LEU A 68 7.46 7.74 0.07
N ASN A 69 6.22 8.17 -0.09
CA ASN A 69 5.43 8.77 1.00
C ASN A 69 5.17 7.76 2.13
N GLY A 70 4.95 6.49 1.81
CA GLY A 70 4.87 5.41 2.80
C GLY A 70 6.16 5.29 3.62
N TYR A 71 7.33 5.31 2.97
CA TYR A 71 8.62 5.30 3.67
C TYR A 71 8.82 6.55 4.55
N ARG A 72 8.52 7.75 4.03
CA ARG A 72 8.58 8.99 4.83
C ARG A 72 7.70 8.90 6.08
N THR A 73 6.49 8.36 5.93
CA THR A 73 5.53 8.22 7.02
C THR A 73 6.03 7.29 8.12
N VAL A 74 6.54 6.09 7.78
CA VAL A 74 6.98 5.12 8.78
C VAL A 74 8.34 5.47 9.37
N LEU A 75 9.20 6.17 8.64
CA LEU A 75 10.49 6.66 9.15
C LEU A 75 10.34 7.90 10.03
N LYS A 76 9.28 8.70 9.90
CA LYS A 76 9.10 9.93 10.69
C LYS A 76 9.25 9.69 12.21
N PRO A 77 8.52 8.76 12.86
CA PRO A 77 8.68 8.50 14.30
C PRO A 77 10.05 7.89 14.64
N VAL A 78 10.65 7.10 13.72
CA VAL A 78 11.98 6.53 13.93
C VAL A 78 13.05 7.63 13.95
N ARG A 79 12.99 8.54 12.98
CA ARG A 79 13.88 9.71 12.88
C ARG A 79 13.76 10.61 14.09
N ALA A 80 12.55 10.86 14.59
CA ALA A 80 12.34 11.61 15.82
C ALA A 80 12.99 10.95 17.05
N ARG A 81 13.02 9.61 17.11
CA ARG A 81 13.53 8.85 18.26
C ARG A 81 15.05 8.67 18.23
N MET A 82 15.63 8.38 17.08
CA MET A 82 17.04 8.00 16.97
C MET A 82 17.82 8.76 15.89
N GLY A 83 17.20 9.74 15.25
CA GLY A 83 17.77 10.46 14.13
C GLY A 83 19.06 11.22 14.46
N SER A 84 19.19 11.80 15.67
CA SER A 84 20.36 12.53 16.13
C SER A 84 21.59 11.66 16.44
N ARG A 85 21.40 10.34 16.55
CA ARG A 85 22.51 9.43 16.83
C ARG A 85 23.40 9.26 15.61
N LYS A 86 24.71 9.10 15.82
CA LYS A 86 25.64 8.73 14.75
C LYS A 86 25.25 7.36 14.17
N ALA A 87 25.17 7.24 12.86
CA ALA A 87 24.80 5.99 12.20
C ALA A 87 25.75 4.83 12.55
N GLN A 88 27.06 5.10 12.62
CA GLN A 88 28.07 4.12 13.04
C GLN A 88 27.95 3.71 14.52
N GLY A 89 27.29 4.51 15.36
CA GLY A 89 27.09 4.21 16.79
C GLY A 89 25.80 3.43 17.06
N LEU A 90 25.05 3.04 16.02
CA LEU A 90 23.85 2.21 16.17
C LEU A 90 24.27 0.75 16.29
N GLY A 91 23.73 0.08 17.31
CA GLY A 91 23.87 -1.35 17.50
C GLY A 91 22.56 -2.11 17.24
N ARG A 92 22.67 -3.43 17.22
CA ARG A 92 21.50 -4.33 17.10
C ARG A 92 20.48 -4.07 18.20
N SER A 93 20.95 -3.87 19.43
CA SER A 93 20.09 -3.57 20.59
C SER A 93 19.24 -2.33 20.41
N ASP A 94 19.71 -1.33 19.66
CA ASP A 94 18.95 -0.12 19.37
C ASP A 94 17.77 -0.41 18.43
N VAL A 95 17.99 -1.28 17.45
CA VAL A 95 16.94 -1.70 16.51
C VAL A 95 15.93 -2.62 17.21
N GLU A 96 16.38 -3.50 18.11
CA GLU A 96 15.49 -4.32 18.95
C GLU A 96 14.65 -3.45 19.90
N ALA A 97 15.25 -2.44 20.54
CA ALA A 97 14.53 -1.47 21.37
C ALA A 97 13.52 -0.63 20.55
N LEU A 98 13.86 -0.28 19.31
CA LEU A 98 12.93 0.36 18.38
C LEU A 98 11.72 -0.54 18.10
N VAL A 99 11.94 -1.83 17.81
CA VAL A 99 10.85 -2.79 17.54
C VAL A 99 9.95 -2.95 18.79
N THR A 100 10.54 -3.05 19.99
CA THR A 100 9.78 -3.11 21.24
C THR A 100 8.93 -1.84 21.43
N TRP A 101 9.52 -0.67 21.26
CA TRP A 101 8.80 0.60 21.36
C TRP A 101 7.66 0.69 20.31
N LEU A 102 7.89 0.28 19.08
CA LEU A 102 6.85 0.23 18.05
C LEU A 102 5.68 -0.66 18.47
N ALA A 103 5.97 -1.76 19.15
CA ALA A 103 4.95 -2.72 19.58
C ALA A 103 4.14 -2.26 20.80
N THR A 104 4.72 -1.46 21.70
CA THR A 104 4.15 -1.20 23.02
C THR A 104 3.74 0.25 23.26
N GLU A 105 4.41 1.22 22.63
CA GLU A 105 4.28 2.64 23.00
C GLU A 105 4.01 3.56 21.80
N ALA A 106 4.48 3.18 20.61
CA ALA A 106 4.35 4.02 19.42
C ALA A 106 2.89 4.21 18.97
N GLY A 107 2.71 5.16 18.07
CA GLY A 107 1.40 5.45 17.49
C GLY A 107 0.62 6.53 18.25
N ARG A 108 -0.49 6.94 17.63
CA ARG A 108 -1.30 8.07 18.13
C ARG A 108 -1.94 7.82 19.50
N THR A 109 -2.18 6.57 19.84
CA THR A 109 -2.81 6.16 21.10
C THR A 109 -1.80 5.81 22.20
N GLY A 110 -0.49 5.77 21.90
CA GLY A 110 0.54 5.33 22.84
C GLY A 110 0.47 3.84 23.23
N LYS A 111 -0.24 3.01 22.46
CA LYS A 111 -0.44 1.58 22.76
C LYS A 111 0.25 0.66 21.74
N GLY A 112 1.23 1.20 21.01
CA GLY A 112 1.89 0.51 19.92
C GLY A 112 1.17 0.65 18.58
N VAL A 113 1.83 0.17 17.52
CA VAL A 113 1.30 0.16 16.15
C VAL A 113 1.03 -1.28 15.68
N SER A 114 0.26 -1.44 14.61
CA SER A 114 -0.09 -2.77 14.08
C SER A 114 1.17 -3.56 13.67
N HIS A 115 1.11 -4.89 13.78
CA HIS A 115 2.17 -5.80 13.31
C HIS A 115 2.64 -5.46 11.89
N ARG A 116 1.71 -5.16 10.97
CA ARG A 116 2.03 -4.75 9.59
C ARG A 116 2.87 -3.47 9.57
N THR A 117 2.55 -2.50 10.40
CA THR A 117 3.31 -1.24 10.50
C THR A 117 4.72 -1.51 11.05
N ILE A 118 4.85 -2.37 12.06
CA ILE A 118 6.15 -2.77 12.62
C ILE A 118 7.03 -3.40 11.54
N VAL A 119 6.49 -4.39 10.81
CA VAL A 119 7.21 -5.09 9.73
C VAL A 119 7.65 -4.11 8.63
N PHE A 120 6.76 -3.20 8.23
CA PHE A 120 7.07 -2.21 7.20
C PHE A 120 8.13 -1.20 7.67
N THR A 121 8.01 -0.70 8.92
CA THR A 121 8.99 0.22 9.52
C THR A 121 10.36 -0.45 9.63
N LEU A 122 10.43 -1.67 10.18
CA LEU A 122 11.67 -2.43 10.29
C LEU A 122 12.29 -2.70 8.91
N GLY A 123 11.46 -3.01 7.91
CA GLY A 123 11.89 -3.16 6.52
C GLY A 123 12.51 -1.88 5.95
N ALA A 124 11.92 -0.71 6.22
CA ALA A 124 12.46 0.58 5.82
C ALA A 124 13.78 0.90 6.52
N VAL A 125 13.88 0.68 7.84
CA VAL A 125 15.11 0.86 8.63
C VAL A 125 16.23 -0.05 8.09
N ARG A 126 15.91 -1.30 7.78
CA ARG A 126 16.87 -2.24 7.20
C ARG A 126 17.40 -1.77 5.85
N GLN A 127 16.54 -1.22 5.00
CA GLN A 127 16.96 -0.65 3.70
C GLN A 127 17.82 0.60 3.86
N VAL A 128 17.51 1.49 4.82
CA VAL A 128 18.34 2.67 5.15
C VAL A 128 19.74 2.25 5.58
N LEU A 129 19.83 1.27 6.47
CA LEU A 129 21.14 0.79 6.97
C LEU A 129 21.90 0.01 5.88
N ALA A 130 21.23 -0.76 5.04
CA ALA A 130 21.83 -1.42 3.88
C ALA A 130 22.38 -0.39 2.88
N TYR A 131 21.68 0.70 2.64
CA TYR A 131 22.18 1.82 1.87
C TYR A 131 23.44 2.43 2.50
N GLY A 132 23.46 2.59 3.83
CA GLY A 132 24.68 3.04 4.54
C GLY A 132 25.88 2.10 4.37
N VAL A 133 25.62 0.79 4.26
CA VAL A 133 26.66 -0.20 3.95
C VAL A 133 27.15 -0.05 2.49
N SER A 134 26.24 0.09 1.53
CA SER A 134 26.61 0.25 0.10
C SER A 134 27.38 1.52 -0.18
N GLU A 135 27.12 2.59 0.59
CA GLU A 135 27.86 3.86 0.52
C GLU A 135 29.19 3.83 1.30
N GLY A 136 29.57 2.71 1.91
CA GLY A 136 30.78 2.59 2.74
C GLY A 136 30.74 3.43 4.03
N LEU A 137 29.56 3.87 4.46
CA LEU A 137 29.35 4.60 5.72
C LEU A 137 29.24 3.67 6.92
N LEU A 138 28.77 2.45 6.69
CA LEU A 138 28.59 1.40 7.71
C LEU A 138 29.31 0.14 7.27
N SER A 139 29.90 -0.61 8.21
CA SER A 139 30.53 -1.90 7.93
C SER A 139 29.50 -3.05 7.85
N VAL A 140 28.44 -2.95 8.62
CA VAL A 140 27.39 -3.98 8.70
C VAL A 140 26.03 -3.33 8.84
N ASN A 141 25.00 -4.05 8.42
CA ASN A 141 23.63 -3.67 8.66
C ASN A 141 23.16 -4.27 10.01
N VAL A 142 23.16 -3.46 11.05
CA VAL A 142 22.79 -3.90 12.40
C VAL A 142 21.30 -4.31 12.56
N ALA A 143 20.46 -4.03 11.56
CA ALA A 143 19.07 -4.50 11.51
C ALA A 143 18.94 -5.91 10.92
N ASP A 144 20.01 -6.48 10.36
CA ASP A 144 19.97 -7.84 9.83
C ASP A 144 19.79 -8.83 10.99
N GLY A 145 18.87 -9.77 10.79
CA GLY A 145 18.49 -10.75 11.81
C GLY A 145 17.57 -10.22 12.92
N VAL A 146 17.32 -8.91 13.04
CA VAL A 146 16.25 -8.40 13.92
C VAL A 146 14.89 -8.75 13.32
N ARG A 147 14.00 -9.26 14.12
CA ARG A 147 12.67 -9.72 13.69
C ARG A 147 11.57 -8.92 14.36
N ALA A 148 10.49 -8.67 13.62
CA ALA A 148 9.24 -8.20 14.21
C ALA A 148 8.67 -9.26 15.17
N PRO A 149 7.89 -8.87 16.19
CA PRO A 149 7.17 -9.80 17.03
C PRO A 149 6.36 -10.81 16.20
N ARG A 150 6.13 -12.00 16.75
CA ARG A 150 5.29 -12.98 16.07
C ARG A 150 3.87 -12.43 15.91
N LYS A 151 3.30 -12.58 14.71
CA LYS A 151 1.91 -12.22 14.46
C LYS A 151 1.00 -13.05 15.36
N THR A 152 0.12 -12.37 16.09
CA THR A 152 -0.86 -13.00 16.96
C THR A 152 -2.22 -13.15 16.27
N ARG A 153 -3.15 -13.87 16.87
CA ARG A 153 -4.52 -13.99 16.36
C ARG A 153 -5.24 -12.63 16.36
N ALA A 154 -4.91 -11.74 17.30
CA ALA A 154 -5.44 -10.38 17.37
C ALA A 154 -4.96 -9.48 16.19
N ASP A 155 -3.83 -9.82 15.58
CA ASP A 155 -3.32 -9.11 14.40
C ASP A 155 -3.97 -9.56 13.08
N VAL A 156 -4.78 -10.64 13.14
CA VAL A 156 -5.51 -11.14 11.97
C VAL A 156 -6.82 -10.36 11.87
N ARG A 157 -6.88 -9.51 10.86
CA ARG A 157 -8.10 -8.76 10.60
C ARG A 157 -9.18 -9.67 10.00
N THR A 158 -10.35 -9.65 10.58
CA THR A 158 -11.56 -10.24 9.99
C THR A 158 -12.10 -9.27 8.92
N VAL A 159 -12.30 -9.78 7.72
CA VAL A 159 -12.94 -9.04 6.63
C VAL A 159 -14.46 -9.25 6.75
N THR A 160 -15.22 -8.17 6.82
CA THR A 160 -16.68 -8.24 6.76
C THR A 160 -17.08 -8.40 5.29
N VAL A 161 -17.66 -9.55 4.98
CA VAL A 161 -18.25 -9.84 3.65
C VAL A 161 -19.75 -9.63 3.77
N TRP A 162 -20.30 -8.82 2.88
CA TRP A 162 -21.74 -8.60 2.80
C TRP A 162 -22.45 -9.77 2.14
N GLU A 163 -23.64 -10.07 2.62
CA GLU A 163 -24.55 -10.96 1.92
C GLU A 163 -25.26 -10.23 0.75
N PRO A 164 -25.84 -10.96 -0.21
CA PRO A 164 -26.54 -10.33 -1.34
C PRO A 164 -27.62 -9.32 -0.93
N SER A 165 -28.32 -9.56 0.19
CA SER A 165 -29.31 -8.64 0.75
C SER A 165 -28.71 -7.32 1.22
N ASP A 166 -27.49 -7.33 1.78
CA ASP A 166 -26.78 -6.13 2.21
C ASP A 166 -26.41 -5.26 1.01
N LEU A 167 -25.88 -5.91 -0.08
CA LEU A 167 -25.57 -5.23 -1.32
C LEU A 167 -26.80 -4.56 -1.93
N LEU A 168 -27.96 -5.21 -1.88
CA LEU A 168 -29.21 -4.65 -2.41
C LEU A 168 -29.69 -3.48 -1.57
N ARG A 169 -29.63 -3.55 -0.22
CA ARG A 169 -29.97 -2.43 0.67
C ARG A 169 -29.05 -1.25 0.45
N PHE A 170 -27.73 -1.48 0.47
CA PHE A 170 -26.76 -0.43 0.19
C PHE A 170 -27.02 0.22 -1.17
N ARG A 171 -27.24 -0.59 -2.22
CA ARG A 171 -27.53 -0.08 -3.56
C ARG A 171 -28.75 0.82 -3.59
N ALA A 172 -29.84 0.41 -2.95
CA ALA A 172 -31.08 1.19 -2.93
C ALA A 172 -30.88 2.59 -2.30
N THR A 173 -30.13 2.66 -1.19
CA THR A 173 -29.77 3.92 -0.54
C THR A 173 -28.77 4.73 -1.38
N ALA A 174 -27.74 4.10 -1.90
CA ALA A 174 -26.69 4.75 -2.66
C ALA A 174 -27.13 5.28 -4.04
N ASP A 175 -28.20 4.73 -4.62
CA ASP A 175 -28.77 5.19 -5.89
C ASP A 175 -29.39 6.60 -5.81
N THR A 176 -29.70 7.08 -4.59
CA THR A 176 -30.21 8.43 -4.36
C THR A 176 -29.11 9.45 -4.02
N ASP A 177 -27.86 8.99 -3.89
CA ASP A 177 -26.72 9.82 -3.55
C ASP A 177 -26.17 10.57 -4.79
N ASP A 178 -25.51 11.70 -4.55
CA ASP A 178 -24.89 12.49 -5.61
C ASP A 178 -23.82 11.73 -6.39
N TRP A 179 -23.19 10.74 -5.76
CA TRP A 179 -22.17 9.87 -6.36
C TRP A 179 -22.69 8.49 -6.72
N ALA A 180 -24.01 8.33 -6.96
CA ALA A 180 -24.66 7.06 -7.27
C ALA A 180 -23.91 6.23 -8.31
N ALA A 181 -23.48 6.84 -9.41
CA ALA A 181 -22.67 6.16 -10.43
C ALA A 181 -21.34 5.61 -9.85
N GLY A 182 -20.67 6.35 -8.97
CA GLY A 182 -19.45 5.90 -8.29
C GLY A 182 -19.69 4.72 -7.36
N TRP A 183 -20.84 4.68 -6.69
CA TRP A 183 -21.21 3.54 -5.85
C TRP A 183 -21.50 2.29 -6.67
N ARG A 184 -22.16 2.42 -7.83
CA ARG A 184 -22.34 1.31 -8.77
C ARG A 184 -21.00 0.75 -9.27
N LEU A 185 -20.02 1.61 -9.60
CA LEU A 185 -18.66 1.21 -9.95
C LEU A 185 -17.98 0.48 -8.78
N THR A 186 -18.16 0.96 -7.56
CA THR A 186 -17.64 0.31 -6.33
C THR A 186 -18.24 -1.07 -6.14
N LEU A 187 -19.55 -1.22 -6.30
CA LEU A 187 -20.26 -2.51 -6.24
C LEU A 187 -19.87 -3.45 -7.38
N SER A 188 -19.39 -2.93 -8.51
CA SER A 188 -18.78 -3.72 -9.59
C SER A 188 -17.36 -4.20 -9.27
N GLY A 189 -16.87 -3.97 -8.07
CA GLY A 189 -15.58 -4.46 -7.59
C GLY A 189 -14.38 -3.60 -7.98
N LEU A 190 -14.57 -2.39 -8.50
CA LEU A 190 -13.47 -1.46 -8.75
C LEU A 190 -12.82 -1.02 -7.43
N ARG A 191 -11.50 -0.81 -7.45
CA ARG A 191 -10.80 -0.22 -6.30
C ARG A 191 -11.19 1.25 -6.14
N ARG A 192 -11.20 1.78 -4.92
CA ARG A 192 -11.44 3.22 -4.68
C ARG A 192 -10.61 4.12 -5.60
N SER A 193 -9.33 3.80 -5.77
CA SER A 193 -8.45 4.57 -6.64
C SER A 193 -8.85 4.48 -8.12
N GLU A 194 -9.37 3.35 -8.57
CA GLU A 194 -9.85 3.14 -9.93
C GLU A 194 -11.14 3.93 -10.19
N VAL A 195 -12.07 3.89 -9.23
CA VAL A 195 -13.33 4.69 -9.29
C VAL A 195 -13.03 6.18 -9.36
N LEU A 196 -12.13 6.68 -8.49
CA LEU A 196 -11.77 8.10 -8.42
C LEU A 196 -10.80 8.55 -9.52
N GLY A 197 -10.13 7.60 -10.18
CA GLY A 197 -9.25 7.84 -11.32
C GLY A 197 -9.93 7.70 -12.68
N LEU A 198 -11.20 7.27 -12.71
CA LEU A 198 -11.92 7.04 -13.96
C LEU A 198 -12.20 8.37 -14.67
N ARG A 199 -11.85 8.43 -15.95
CA ARG A 199 -12.12 9.55 -16.84
C ARG A 199 -13.26 9.23 -17.79
N TRP A 200 -13.96 10.26 -18.29
CA TRP A 200 -15.02 10.10 -19.27
C TRP A 200 -14.55 9.47 -20.59
N THR A 201 -13.27 9.63 -20.93
CA THR A 201 -12.64 8.98 -22.10
C THR A 201 -12.57 7.45 -22.00
N ALA A 202 -12.63 6.92 -20.79
CA ALA A 202 -12.58 5.48 -20.48
C ALA A 202 -13.97 4.87 -20.17
N VAL A 203 -15.05 5.62 -20.44
CA VAL A 203 -16.44 5.18 -20.24
C VAL A 203 -17.11 4.99 -21.58
N ASP A 204 -17.49 3.75 -21.88
CA ASP A 204 -18.33 3.41 -23.03
C ASP A 204 -19.80 3.31 -22.57
N LEU A 205 -20.57 4.36 -22.89
CA LEU A 205 -21.98 4.44 -22.58
C LEU A 205 -22.86 3.61 -23.50
N THR A 206 -22.31 3.11 -24.62
CA THR A 206 -23.03 2.27 -25.59
C THR A 206 -22.92 0.82 -25.17
N GLU A 207 -21.72 0.34 -24.92
CA GLU A 207 -21.48 -1.02 -24.43
C GLU A 207 -21.76 -1.19 -22.93
N GLY A 208 -21.96 -0.11 -22.19
CA GLY A 208 -22.19 -0.14 -20.74
C GLY A 208 -20.99 -0.65 -19.96
N ALA A 209 -19.79 -0.25 -20.40
CA ALA A 209 -18.52 -0.72 -19.87
C ALA A 209 -17.60 0.44 -19.48
N VAL A 210 -16.66 0.17 -18.57
CA VAL A 210 -15.60 1.10 -18.21
C VAL A 210 -14.24 0.42 -18.33
N THR A 211 -13.24 1.16 -18.82
CA THR A 211 -11.86 0.69 -18.90
C THR A 211 -11.04 1.27 -17.76
N VAL A 212 -10.39 0.40 -17.00
CA VAL A 212 -9.50 0.81 -15.89
C VAL A 212 -8.11 1.08 -16.45
N GLU A 213 -7.75 2.36 -16.56
CA GLU A 213 -6.48 2.82 -17.14
C GLU A 213 -5.57 3.47 -16.10
N ALA A 214 -6.12 3.99 -15.02
CA ALA A 214 -5.38 4.70 -14.00
C ALA A 214 -6.02 4.57 -12.62
N GLY A 215 -5.26 4.91 -11.59
CA GLY A 215 -5.77 5.01 -10.23
C GLY A 215 -5.39 6.34 -9.60
N ARG A 216 -6.32 7.01 -8.92
CA ARG A 216 -6.08 8.25 -8.19
C ARG A 216 -6.00 7.98 -6.69
N VAL A 217 -4.89 8.36 -6.08
CA VAL A 217 -4.59 8.10 -4.66
C VAL A 217 -4.20 9.37 -3.93
N ALA A 218 -4.54 9.44 -2.64
CA ALA A 218 -4.06 10.50 -1.76
C ALA A 218 -2.61 10.25 -1.36
N LEU A 219 -1.77 11.30 -1.38
CA LEU A 219 -0.38 11.25 -0.92
C LEU A 219 -0.28 11.61 0.58
N ASP A 220 -0.78 12.77 0.97
CA ASP A 220 -0.57 13.34 2.31
C ASP A 220 -1.80 14.03 2.90
N GLY A 221 -2.99 13.59 2.50
CA GLY A 221 -4.27 14.20 2.91
C GLY A 221 -4.61 15.53 2.21
N LYS A 222 -3.67 16.11 1.47
CA LYS A 222 -3.87 17.35 0.70
C LYS A 222 -3.63 17.17 -0.80
N ARG A 223 -2.60 16.41 -1.16
CA ARG A 223 -2.22 16.12 -2.54
C ARG A 223 -2.73 14.77 -2.98
N THR A 224 -3.08 14.67 -4.23
CA THR A 224 -3.42 13.40 -4.89
C THR A 224 -2.48 13.20 -6.07
N THR A 225 -2.16 11.95 -6.36
CA THR A 225 -1.47 11.58 -7.60
C THR A 225 -2.30 10.60 -8.39
N THR A 226 -2.14 10.65 -9.70
CA THR A 226 -2.72 9.67 -10.62
C THR A 226 -1.57 8.81 -11.09
N ASP A 227 -1.65 7.53 -10.81
CA ASP A 227 -0.65 6.53 -11.19
C ASP A 227 -1.25 5.57 -12.21
N ASP A 228 -0.42 5.12 -13.15
CA ASP A 228 -0.75 4.00 -14.01
C ASP A 228 -1.04 2.73 -13.18
N PRO A 229 -1.83 1.79 -13.71
CA PRO A 229 -2.07 0.52 -13.05
C PRO A 229 -0.76 -0.16 -12.65
N LYS A 230 -0.73 -0.79 -11.46
CA LYS A 230 0.48 -1.41 -10.91
C LYS A 230 1.03 -2.58 -11.74
N SER A 231 0.20 -3.17 -12.60
CA SER A 231 0.56 -4.32 -13.44
C SER A 231 -0.30 -4.34 -14.70
N ALA A 232 0.16 -5.03 -15.74
CA ALA A 232 -0.62 -5.26 -16.95
C ALA A 232 -1.99 -5.89 -16.67
N ALA A 233 -2.09 -6.79 -15.69
CA ALA A 233 -3.35 -7.39 -15.26
C ALA A 233 -4.37 -6.40 -14.65
N SER A 234 -3.93 -5.17 -14.32
CA SER A 234 -4.84 -4.13 -13.82
C SER A 234 -5.56 -3.38 -14.94
N TRP A 235 -5.03 -3.40 -16.17
CA TRP A 235 -5.71 -2.90 -17.37
C TRP A 235 -6.81 -3.86 -17.77
N ARG A 236 -8.05 -3.42 -17.70
CA ARG A 236 -9.21 -4.26 -18.00
C ARG A 236 -10.43 -3.43 -18.30
N THR A 237 -11.34 -3.98 -19.07
CA THR A 237 -12.68 -3.46 -19.28
C THR A 237 -13.66 -4.21 -18.38
N VAL A 238 -14.51 -3.48 -17.67
CA VAL A 238 -15.51 -4.01 -16.73
C VAL A 238 -16.90 -3.71 -17.28
N PRO A 239 -17.75 -4.73 -17.54
CA PRO A 239 -19.09 -4.56 -18.10
C PRO A 239 -20.08 -4.16 -16.97
N VAL A 240 -20.04 -2.89 -16.57
CA VAL A 240 -20.75 -2.40 -15.37
C VAL A 240 -22.27 -2.42 -15.50
N GLU A 241 -22.80 -2.26 -16.70
CA GLU A 241 -24.26 -2.36 -16.95
C GLU A 241 -24.76 -3.80 -16.80
N SER A 242 -23.99 -4.79 -17.29
CA SER A 242 -24.32 -6.21 -17.11
C SER A 242 -24.26 -6.65 -15.65
N MET A 243 -23.38 -6.04 -14.86
CA MET A 243 -23.28 -6.32 -13.41
C MET A 243 -24.39 -5.64 -12.61
N HIS A 244 -24.73 -4.41 -12.99
CA HIS A 244 -25.71 -3.59 -12.29
C HIS A 244 -26.54 -2.78 -13.30
N THR A 245 -27.64 -3.35 -13.78
CA THR A 245 -28.57 -2.68 -14.70
C THR A 245 -28.97 -1.30 -14.20
N GLY A 246 -28.95 -0.32 -15.10
CA GLY A 246 -29.22 1.09 -14.80
C GLY A 246 -27.97 1.92 -14.49
N THR A 247 -26.78 1.33 -14.47
CA THR A 247 -25.51 2.06 -14.27
C THR A 247 -25.25 3.07 -15.38
N VAL A 248 -25.54 2.72 -16.63
CA VAL A 248 -25.44 3.65 -17.77
C VAL A 248 -26.38 4.83 -17.63
N ALA A 249 -27.60 4.63 -17.13
CA ALA A 249 -28.54 5.72 -16.89
C ALA A 249 -28.00 6.70 -15.83
N LEU A 250 -27.44 6.19 -14.73
CA LEU A 250 -26.80 7.01 -13.71
C LEU A 250 -25.57 7.76 -14.25
N LEU A 251 -24.74 7.12 -15.07
CA LEU A 251 -23.58 7.79 -15.71
C LEU A 251 -24.03 8.89 -16.69
N LYS A 252 -25.08 8.66 -17.47
CA LYS A 252 -25.65 9.69 -18.36
C LYS A 252 -26.22 10.87 -17.57
N SER A 253 -26.96 10.62 -16.50
CA SER A 253 -27.49 11.65 -15.59
C SER A 253 -26.36 12.46 -14.95
N LEU A 254 -25.31 11.80 -14.45
CA LEU A 254 -24.13 12.45 -13.90
C LEU A 254 -23.44 13.34 -14.92
N LYS A 255 -23.25 12.87 -16.16
CA LYS A 255 -22.66 13.66 -17.26
C LYS A 255 -23.48 14.90 -17.61
N ALA A 256 -24.83 14.77 -17.62
CA ALA A 256 -25.74 15.87 -17.86
C ALA A 256 -25.68 16.89 -16.72
N ARG A 257 -25.62 16.46 -15.45
CA ARG A 257 -25.45 17.32 -14.29
C ARG A 257 -24.12 18.11 -14.37
N GLN A 258 -23.02 17.47 -14.68
CA GLN A 258 -21.71 18.14 -14.84
C GLN A 258 -21.75 19.19 -15.96
N ALA A 259 -22.45 18.93 -17.05
CA ALA A 259 -22.66 19.91 -18.11
C ALA A 259 -23.44 21.13 -17.63
N ALA A 260 -24.48 20.93 -16.82
CA ALA A 260 -25.23 22.03 -16.19
C ALA A 260 -24.40 22.83 -15.19
N ASP A 261 -23.64 22.16 -14.33
CA ASP A 261 -22.73 22.78 -13.35
C ASP A 261 -21.67 23.63 -14.05
N ARG A 262 -21.11 23.13 -15.16
CA ARG A 262 -20.16 23.85 -16.00
C ARG A 262 -20.77 25.12 -16.58
N LEU A 263 -21.98 25.06 -17.10
CA LEU A 263 -22.67 26.23 -17.62
C LEU A 263 -22.95 27.26 -16.52
N ALA A 264 -23.36 26.80 -15.34
CA ALA A 264 -23.63 27.67 -14.20
C ALA A 264 -22.38 28.34 -13.62
N SER A 265 -21.27 27.60 -13.56
CA SER A 265 -20.00 28.10 -12.98
C SER A 265 -19.11 28.84 -13.98
N GLY A 266 -19.36 28.72 -15.28
CA GLY A 266 -18.58 29.39 -16.33
C GLY A 266 -17.07 29.09 -16.24
N SER A 267 -16.26 30.14 -16.27
CA SER A 267 -14.78 30.03 -16.21
C SER A 267 -14.23 29.57 -14.87
N ALA A 268 -15.07 29.51 -13.83
CA ALA A 268 -14.67 28.97 -12.52
C ALA A 268 -14.73 27.41 -12.45
N TYR A 269 -15.35 26.78 -13.45
CA TYR A 269 -15.41 25.32 -13.52
C TYR A 269 -14.08 24.73 -13.97
N GLU A 270 -13.59 23.71 -13.25
CA GLU A 270 -12.38 22.96 -13.60
C GLU A 270 -12.70 21.80 -14.54
N GLU A 271 -12.25 21.87 -15.79
CA GLU A 271 -12.43 20.81 -16.80
C GLU A 271 -11.46 19.65 -16.54
N SER A 272 -11.64 18.94 -15.44
CA SER A 272 -10.72 17.89 -15.03
C SER A 272 -10.86 16.57 -15.81
N GLY A 273 -12.01 16.35 -16.47
CA GLY A 273 -12.33 15.14 -17.26
C GLY A 273 -12.60 13.88 -16.44
N TYR A 274 -12.62 13.97 -15.10
CA TYR A 274 -12.97 12.82 -14.25
C TYR A 274 -14.49 12.59 -14.17
N VAL A 275 -14.86 11.33 -13.96
CA VAL A 275 -16.27 10.94 -13.79
C VAL A 275 -16.83 11.45 -12.45
N LEU A 276 -16.05 11.36 -11.38
CA LEU A 276 -16.46 11.85 -10.07
C LEU A 276 -15.79 13.18 -9.72
N VAL A 277 -16.59 14.24 -9.79
CA VAL A 277 -16.19 15.62 -9.48
C VAL A 277 -17.22 16.29 -8.57
N ASP A 278 -16.84 17.38 -7.94
CA ASP A 278 -17.76 18.31 -7.26
C ASP A 278 -18.45 19.26 -8.27
N ALA A 279 -19.34 20.11 -7.77
CA ALA A 279 -20.06 21.09 -8.60
C ALA A 279 -19.16 22.11 -9.32
N MET A 280 -17.88 22.22 -8.91
CA MET A 280 -16.88 23.08 -9.55
C MET A 280 -15.98 22.30 -10.52
N GLY A 281 -16.29 21.03 -10.82
CA GLY A 281 -15.50 20.16 -11.71
C GLY A 281 -14.23 19.59 -11.09
N ARG A 282 -13.96 19.85 -9.80
CA ARG A 282 -12.77 19.34 -9.11
C ARG A 282 -12.96 17.89 -8.71
N PRO A 283 -11.95 17.03 -8.95
CA PRO A 283 -12.06 15.62 -8.66
C PRO A 283 -12.30 15.33 -7.18
N VAL A 284 -13.26 14.46 -6.88
CA VAL A 284 -13.63 14.06 -5.52
C VAL A 284 -12.41 13.54 -4.75
N ARG A 285 -12.22 14.01 -3.52
CA ARG A 285 -11.11 13.57 -2.66
C ARG A 285 -11.32 12.14 -2.16
N PRO A 286 -10.26 11.30 -2.14
CA PRO A 286 -10.37 9.91 -1.67
C PRO A 286 -10.91 9.75 -0.25
N GLU A 287 -10.57 10.69 0.65
CA GLU A 287 -11.08 10.69 2.02
C GLU A 287 -12.58 10.96 2.05
N ALA A 288 -13.05 12.02 1.37
CA ALA A 288 -14.46 12.38 1.31
C ALA A 288 -15.33 11.24 0.74
N PHE A 289 -14.82 10.55 -0.30
CA PHE A 289 -15.49 9.36 -0.83
C PHE A 289 -15.57 8.21 0.17
N SER A 290 -14.52 8.02 0.99
CA SER A 290 -14.52 6.99 2.04
C SER A 290 -15.42 7.34 3.21
N ASP A 291 -15.47 8.61 3.60
CA ASP A 291 -16.32 9.08 4.70
C ASP A 291 -17.80 8.95 4.30
N ARG A 292 -18.16 9.42 3.10
CA ARG A 292 -19.53 9.27 2.58
C ARG A 292 -19.96 7.80 2.44
N PHE A 293 -19.03 6.89 2.07
CA PHE A 293 -19.33 5.46 2.05
C PHE A 293 -19.71 4.94 3.44
N ALA A 294 -19.03 5.38 4.49
CA ALA A 294 -19.33 4.97 5.86
C ALA A 294 -20.70 5.48 6.31
N ASP A 295 -21.04 6.72 5.94
CA ASP A 295 -22.37 7.30 6.20
C ASP A 295 -23.47 6.50 5.48
N LEU A 296 -23.29 6.19 4.19
CA LEU A 296 -24.24 5.38 3.42
C LEU A 296 -24.39 3.96 3.97
N CYS A 297 -23.34 3.35 4.52
CA CYS A 297 -23.46 2.06 5.20
C CYS A 297 -24.39 2.15 6.41
N ALA A 298 -24.29 3.23 7.18
CA ALA A 298 -25.16 3.47 8.34
C ALA A 298 -26.59 3.78 7.91
N GLU A 299 -26.80 4.63 6.89
CA GLU A 299 -28.11 4.96 6.34
C GLU A 299 -28.83 3.74 5.74
N ALA A 300 -28.10 2.81 5.13
CA ALA A 300 -28.61 1.59 4.54
C ALA A 300 -28.82 0.45 5.55
N ASP A 301 -28.46 0.65 6.81
CA ASP A 301 -28.46 -0.39 7.86
C ASP A 301 -27.75 -1.68 7.41
N VAL A 302 -26.54 -1.53 6.86
CA VAL A 302 -25.69 -2.65 6.48
C VAL A 302 -24.45 -2.75 7.38
N PRO A 303 -23.86 -3.96 7.53
CA PRO A 303 -22.69 -4.13 8.36
C PRO A 303 -21.55 -3.18 7.94
N ALA A 304 -21.00 -2.45 8.91
CA ALA A 304 -19.89 -1.53 8.67
C ALA A 304 -18.69 -2.26 8.03
N THR A 305 -18.24 -1.75 6.91
CA THR A 305 -17.13 -2.33 6.15
C THR A 305 -16.29 -1.22 5.50
N ARG A 306 -15.19 -1.55 4.85
CA ARG A 306 -14.41 -0.58 4.10
C ARG A 306 -14.69 -0.73 2.61
N LEU A 307 -14.49 0.33 1.83
CA LEU A 307 -14.59 0.29 0.38
C LEU A 307 -13.83 -0.89 -0.26
N HIS A 308 -12.64 -1.21 0.25
CA HIS A 308 -11.88 -2.34 -0.28
C HIS A 308 -12.51 -3.69 0.05
N ASP A 309 -13.27 -3.78 1.13
CA ASP A 309 -13.93 -5.01 1.56
C ASP A 309 -15.22 -5.29 0.74
N VAL A 310 -15.81 -4.26 0.12
CA VAL A 310 -16.86 -4.45 -0.90
C VAL A 310 -16.33 -5.28 -2.06
N ARG A 311 -15.12 -5.02 -2.51
CA ARG A 311 -14.47 -5.83 -3.54
C ARG A 311 -14.20 -7.26 -3.07
N HIS A 312 -13.89 -7.46 -1.78
CA HIS A 312 -13.84 -8.81 -1.19
C HIS A 312 -15.19 -9.50 -1.25
N THR A 313 -16.28 -8.77 -0.98
CA THR A 313 -17.65 -9.28 -1.12
C THR A 313 -17.92 -9.74 -2.57
N VAL A 314 -17.63 -8.88 -3.57
CA VAL A 314 -17.82 -9.24 -4.99
C VAL A 314 -17.02 -10.47 -5.36
N ALA A 315 -15.75 -10.55 -4.97
CA ALA A 315 -14.89 -11.71 -5.25
C ALA A 315 -15.43 -12.99 -4.60
N THR A 316 -15.92 -12.91 -3.37
CA THR A 316 -16.52 -14.04 -2.64
C THR A 316 -17.81 -14.50 -3.31
N LEU A 317 -18.64 -13.56 -3.76
CA LEU A 317 -19.89 -13.90 -4.47
C LEU A 317 -19.61 -14.55 -5.82
N LEU A 318 -18.65 -14.04 -6.62
CA LEU A 318 -18.23 -14.68 -7.87
C LEU A 318 -17.76 -16.11 -7.62
N HIS A 319 -16.94 -16.32 -6.59
CA HIS A 319 -16.48 -17.66 -6.22
C HIS A 319 -17.65 -18.57 -5.80
N ARG A 320 -18.56 -18.09 -4.94
CA ARG A 320 -19.77 -18.86 -4.52
C ARG A 320 -20.70 -19.18 -5.69
N SER A 321 -20.72 -18.34 -6.72
CA SER A 321 -21.50 -18.55 -7.96
C SER A 321 -20.82 -19.51 -8.94
N GLY A 322 -19.68 -20.10 -8.60
CA GLY A 322 -18.97 -21.06 -9.46
C GLY A 322 -18.17 -20.43 -10.60
N VAL A 323 -17.94 -19.12 -10.60
CA VAL A 323 -17.11 -18.45 -11.60
C VAL A 323 -15.66 -18.93 -11.46
N ALA A 324 -15.06 -19.30 -12.60
CA ALA A 324 -13.67 -19.78 -12.60
C ALA A 324 -12.72 -18.73 -11.98
N PRO A 325 -11.76 -19.13 -11.11
CA PRO A 325 -10.86 -18.19 -10.45
C PRO A 325 -10.08 -17.28 -11.40
N ALA A 326 -9.76 -17.76 -12.60
CA ALA A 326 -9.07 -16.97 -13.62
C ALA A 326 -9.94 -15.82 -14.15
N ASP A 327 -11.23 -16.09 -14.41
CA ASP A 327 -12.18 -15.10 -14.93
C ASP A 327 -12.52 -14.05 -13.85
N ALA A 328 -12.75 -14.51 -12.60
CA ALA A 328 -12.96 -13.63 -11.46
C ALA A 328 -11.73 -12.74 -11.18
N ALA A 329 -10.52 -13.30 -11.28
CA ALA A 329 -9.27 -12.55 -11.13
C ALA A 329 -9.10 -11.52 -12.27
N GLY A 330 -9.39 -11.89 -13.52
CA GLY A 330 -9.37 -11.01 -14.68
C GLY A 330 -10.35 -9.84 -14.53
N LEU A 331 -11.61 -10.12 -14.21
CA LEU A 331 -12.64 -9.10 -13.98
C LEU A 331 -12.23 -8.11 -12.88
N LEU A 332 -11.69 -8.63 -11.79
CA LEU A 332 -11.28 -7.81 -10.66
C LEU A 332 -9.87 -7.19 -10.82
N GLY A 333 -9.05 -7.60 -11.78
CA GLY A 333 -7.70 -7.06 -12.01
C GLY A 333 -6.73 -7.37 -10.87
N HIS A 334 -6.55 -8.66 -10.56
CA HIS A 334 -5.50 -9.20 -9.71
C HIS A 334 -5.06 -10.58 -10.23
N THR A 335 -3.99 -11.11 -9.70
CA THR A 335 -3.51 -12.43 -10.13
C THR A 335 -4.40 -13.55 -9.58
N VAL A 336 -4.45 -14.68 -10.27
CA VAL A 336 -5.16 -15.89 -9.81
C VAL A 336 -4.65 -16.32 -8.44
N ALA A 337 -3.34 -16.23 -8.20
CA ALA A 337 -2.74 -16.56 -6.90
C ALA A 337 -3.30 -15.69 -5.77
N VAL A 338 -3.47 -14.38 -6.00
CA VAL A 338 -4.12 -13.45 -5.04
C VAL A 338 -5.57 -13.83 -4.85
N HIS A 339 -6.31 -14.17 -5.93
CA HIS A 339 -7.70 -14.59 -5.83
C HIS A 339 -7.83 -15.84 -4.94
N LEU A 340 -7.08 -16.89 -5.25
CA LEU A 340 -7.11 -18.14 -4.50
C LEU A 340 -6.71 -17.98 -3.03
N SER A 341 -5.62 -17.27 -2.75
CA SER A 341 -5.13 -17.08 -1.39
C SER A 341 -6.02 -16.20 -0.51
N THR A 342 -6.82 -15.32 -1.12
CA THR A 342 -7.59 -14.30 -0.40
C THR A 342 -9.07 -14.66 -0.29
N TYR A 343 -9.64 -15.28 -1.31
CA TYR A 343 -11.09 -15.46 -1.44
C TYR A 343 -11.53 -16.92 -1.42
N VAL A 344 -10.63 -17.85 -1.68
CA VAL A 344 -10.94 -19.28 -1.68
C VAL A 344 -10.49 -19.89 -0.36
N THR A 345 -11.39 -19.89 0.62
CA THR A 345 -11.17 -20.63 1.87
C THR A 345 -11.88 -21.97 1.73
N SER A 346 -11.11 -23.06 1.88
CA SER A 346 -11.69 -24.40 1.96
C SER A 346 -12.67 -24.46 3.14
N THR A 347 -13.94 -24.76 2.88
CA THR A 347 -14.97 -24.97 3.89
C THR A 347 -15.36 -26.45 3.91
N GLU A 348 -15.86 -26.95 5.05
CA GLU A 348 -16.43 -28.31 5.13
C GLU A 348 -17.53 -28.49 4.08
N ARG A 349 -18.36 -27.48 3.85
CA ARG A 349 -19.40 -27.49 2.82
C ARG A 349 -18.83 -27.56 1.41
N GLY A 350 -17.68 -26.90 1.15
CA GLY A 350 -16.97 -26.99 -0.12
C GLY A 350 -16.38 -28.39 -0.38
N ALA A 351 -15.84 -29.04 0.65
CA ALA A 351 -15.36 -30.40 0.55
C ALA A 351 -16.49 -31.39 0.25
N GLN A 352 -17.65 -31.23 0.89
CA GLN A 352 -18.84 -32.04 0.62
C GLN A 352 -19.36 -31.85 -0.79
N THR A 353 -19.43 -30.60 -1.27
CA THR A 353 -19.85 -30.28 -2.65
C THR A 353 -18.92 -30.90 -3.68
N ALA A 354 -17.59 -30.83 -3.44
CA ALA A 354 -16.59 -31.44 -4.32
C ALA A 354 -16.72 -32.97 -4.36
N ALA A 355 -16.95 -33.60 -3.20
CA ALA A 355 -17.18 -35.05 -3.12
C ALA A 355 -18.44 -35.48 -3.87
N THR A 356 -19.54 -34.73 -3.73
CA THR A 356 -20.79 -34.98 -4.44
C THR A 356 -20.59 -34.83 -5.96
N ALA A 357 -19.99 -33.74 -6.41
CA ALA A 357 -19.71 -33.51 -7.83
C ALA A 357 -18.84 -34.62 -8.47
N LEU A 358 -17.82 -35.10 -7.71
CA LEU A 358 -17.02 -36.24 -8.17
C LEU A 358 -17.86 -37.51 -8.27
N GLY A 359 -18.73 -37.76 -7.28
CA GLY A 359 -19.63 -38.93 -7.29
C GLY A 359 -20.59 -38.91 -8.49
N GLU A 360 -21.17 -37.75 -8.78
CA GLU A 360 -22.05 -37.55 -9.95
C GLU A 360 -21.31 -37.75 -11.27
N ALA A 361 -20.10 -37.18 -11.42
CA ALA A 361 -19.27 -37.34 -12.61
C ALA A 361 -18.87 -38.81 -12.85
N LEU A 362 -18.56 -39.57 -11.81
CA LEU A 362 -18.25 -40.98 -11.90
C LEU A 362 -19.51 -41.83 -12.25
N ALA A 363 -20.69 -41.43 -11.77
CA ALA A 363 -21.95 -42.12 -12.06
C ALA A 363 -22.38 -41.88 -13.54
N ALA A 364 -22.05 -40.74 -14.12
CA ALA A 364 -22.38 -40.37 -15.50
C ALA A 364 -21.54 -41.14 -16.57
N VAL A 365 -20.49 -41.83 -16.15
CA VAL A 365 -19.61 -42.64 -17.04
C VAL A 365 -20.05 -44.12 -17.11
N ARG A 366 -21.11 -44.49 -16.41
CA ARG A 366 -21.75 -45.80 -16.51
C ARG A 366 -22.91 -45.73 -17.50
#